data_58b69a52cfbd648d9a8fe8c7ad5f6402
#
_entry.id   58b69a52cfbd648d9a8fe8c7ad5f6402
#
_cell.length_a   1.000
_cell.length_b   1.000
_cell.length_c   1.000
_cell.angle_alpha   90.00
_cell.angle_beta   90.00
_cell.angle_gamma   90.00
#
_symmetry.space_group_name_H-M   'P 1'
#
loop_
_entity.id
_entity.type
_entity.pdbx_description
1 polymer ?
#
loop_
_entity_poly.entity_id
_entity_poly.type
_entity_poly.pdbx_seq_one_letter_code
_entity_poly.pdbx_strand_id
1 'polypeptide(L)'
;YLYKPANNIEVAAGYLHILQTRYLAGIKHPKKREYAMISSYNGGAGNLWRSLDRRGNKTKSLARINKMSVRQFYWFLTNRHIRRETRDYLKKVSSKQQKYINL
;
A
#
# COMPACT_ATOMS: atom_id res chain seq x y z
N TYR A 1 3.27 -9.84 -20.51
CA TYR A 1 2.55 -8.58 -20.75
C TYR A 1 3.27 -7.37 -20.13
N LEU A 2 4.09 -7.64 -19.16
CA LEU A 2 4.85 -6.60 -18.48
C LEU A 2 6.05 -6.10 -19.27
N TYR A 3 6.35 -6.73 -20.39
CA TYR A 3 7.53 -6.40 -21.19
C TYR A 3 7.32 -5.24 -22.15
N LYS A 4 6.08 -4.86 -22.39
CA LYS A 4 5.77 -3.70 -23.24
C LYS A 4 5.55 -2.49 -22.36
N PRO A 5 6.43 -1.48 -22.36
CA PRO A 5 6.34 -0.36 -21.43
C PRO A 5 4.98 0.36 -21.44
N ALA A 6 4.41 0.59 -22.62
CA ALA A 6 3.10 1.24 -22.73
C ALA A 6 2.00 0.43 -22.08
N ASN A 7 1.93 -0.87 -22.36
CA ASN A 7 0.93 -1.76 -21.77
C ASN A 7 1.12 -1.89 -20.27
N ASN A 8 2.37 -1.91 -19.82
CA ASN A 8 2.68 -2.00 -18.41
C ASN A 8 2.20 -0.76 -17.65
N ILE A 9 2.38 0.42 -18.22
CA ILE A 9 1.90 1.67 -17.62
C ILE A 9 0.38 1.69 -17.52
N GLU A 10 -0.33 1.27 -18.58
CA GLU A 10 -1.80 1.22 -18.58
C GLU A 10 -2.33 0.24 -17.53
N VAL A 11 -1.75 -0.95 -17.46
CA VAL A 11 -2.14 -1.97 -16.48
C VAL A 11 -1.90 -1.47 -15.06
N ALA A 12 -0.75 -0.87 -14.80
CA ALA A 12 -0.41 -0.34 -13.49
C ALA A 12 -1.36 0.79 -13.09
N ALA A 13 -1.65 1.72 -14.00
CA ALA A 13 -2.57 2.82 -13.74
C ALA A 13 -3.97 2.32 -13.43
N GLY A 14 -4.48 1.35 -14.20
CA GLY A 14 -5.78 0.74 -13.99
C GLY A 14 -5.87 0.03 -12.65
N TYR A 15 -4.83 -0.71 -12.28
CA TYR A 15 -4.79 -1.40 -11.00
C TYR A 15 -4.76 -0.42 -9.82
N LEU A 16 -3.95 0.64 -9.92
CA LEU A 16 -3.90 1.67 -8.88
C LEU A 16 -5.25 2.37 -8.71
N HIS A 17 -5.95 2.63 -9.81
CA HIS A 17 -7.28 3.22 -9.76
C HIS A 17 -8.27 2.30 -9.01
N ILE A 18 -8.25 1.00 -9.30
CA ILE A 18 -9.09 0.03 -8.61
C ILE A 18 -8.76 -0.02 -7.12
N LEU A 19 -7.48 -0.05 -6.77
CA LEU A 19 -7.06 -0.02 -5.37
C LEU A 19 -7.58 1.22 -4.66
N GLN A 20 -7.41 2.39 -5.29
CA GLN A 20 -7.82 3.66 -4.70
C GLN A 20 -9.34 3.74 -4.51
N THR A 21 -10.12 3.32 -5.50
CA THR A 21 -11.57 3.51 -5.47
C THR A 21 -12.33 2.40 -4.76
N ARG A 22 -11.84 1.16 -4.82
CA ARG A 22 -12.57 0.01 -4.25
C ARG A 22 -12.01 -0.49 -2.94
N TYR A 23 -10.69 -0.61 -2.85
CA TYR A 23 -10.07 -1.25 -1.70
C TYR A 23 -9.61 -0.28 -0.63
N LEU A 24 -9.09 0.87 -1.02
CA LEU A 24 -8.45 1.80 -0.11
C LEU A 24 -9.23 3.08 0.17
N ALA A 25 -10.42 3.21 -0.44
CA ALA A 25 -11.25 4.41 -0.26
C ALA A 25 -11.66 4.65 1.20
N GLY A 26 -11.72 3.59 2.01
CA GLY A 26 -12.04 3.68 3.43
C GLY A 26 -10.93 4.25 4.31
N ILE A 27 -9.72 4.39 3.77
CA ILE A 27 -8.60 4.99 4.50
C ILE A 27 -8.73 6.51 4.38
N LYS A 28 -8.99 7.18 5.50
CA LYS A 28 -9.33 8.61 5.50
C LYS A 28 -8.15 9.53 5.26
N HIS A 29 -6.95 9.17 5.73
CA HIS A 29 -5.78 10.02 5.60
C HIS A 29 -5.08 9.79 4.26
N PRO A 30 -4.84 10.84 3.43
CA PRO A 30 -4.22 10.66 2.10
C PRO A 30 -2.86 9.98 2.13
N LYS A 31 -2.02 10.31 3.09
CA LYS A 31 -0.67 9.71 3.20
C LYS A 31 -0.74 8.24 3.57
N LYS A 32 -1.63 7.85 4.46
CA LYS A 32 -1.86 6.44 4.79
C LYS A 32 -2.41 5.68 3.58
N ARG A 33 -3.28 6.30 2.81
CA ARG A 33 -3.81 5.72 1.58
C ARG A 33 -2.70 5.48 0.57
N GLU A 34 -1.79 6.44 0.44
CA GLU A 34 -0.62 6.31 -0.44
C GLU A 34 0.26 5.13 -0.04
N TYR A 35 0.60 5.01 1.23
CA TYR A 35 1.39 3.88 1.71
C TYR A 35 0.69 2.55 1.50
N ALA A 36 -0.61 2.51 1.74
CA ALA A 36 -1.41 1.30 1.49
C ALA A 36 -1.43 0.94 0.00
N MET A 37 -1.51 1.93 -0.88
CA MET A 37 -1.45 1.71 -2.33
C MET A 37 -0.12 1.09 -2.76
N ILE A 38 0.99 1.64 -2.28
CA ILE A 38 2.33 1.14 -2.62
C ILE A 38 2.47 -0.31 -2.14
N SER A 39 2.08 -0.57 -0.91
CA SER A 39 2.13 -1.90 -0.31
C SER A 39 1.26 -2.89 -1.06
N SER A 40 0.04 -2.49 -1.40
CA SER A 40 -0.92 -3.36 -2.10
C SER A 40 -0.54 -3.59 -3.55
N TYR A 41 0.12 -2.64 -4.18
CA TYR A 41 0.61 -2.81 -5.55
C TYR A 41 1.61 -3.96 -5.63
N ASN A 42 2.51 -4.06 -4.65
CA ASN A 42 3.50 -5.13 -4.60
C ASN A 42 2.93 -6.43 -4.01
N GLY A 43 2.23 -6.34 -2.88
CA GLY A 43 1.83 -7.50 -2.11
C GLY A 43 0.37 -7.91 -2.22
N GLY A 44 -0.47 -7.09 -2.86
CA GLY A 44 -1.90 -7.33 -2.95
C GLY A 44 -2.68 -6.81 -1.74
N ALA A 45 -3.91 -6.35 -1.98
CA ALA A 45 -4.78 -5.84 -0.91
C ALA A 45 -5.17 -6.93 0.09
N GLY A 46 -5.35 -8.17 -0.38
CA GLY A 46 -5.67 -9.28 0.50
C GLY A 46 -4.60 -9.54 1.57
N ASN A 47 -3.33 -9.43 1.19
CA ASN A 47 -2.22 -9.57 2.13
C ASN A 47 -2.13 -8.39 3.10
N LEU A 48 -2.50 -7.19 2.65
CA LEU A 48 -2.61 -6.04 3.53
C LEU A 48 -3.66 -6.30 4.62
N TRP A 49 -4.85 -6.73 4.21
CA TRP A 49 -5.92 -7.03 5.18
C TRP A 49 -5.51 -8.13 6.17
N ARG A 50 -4.86 -9.19 5.69
CA ARG A 50 -4.39 -10.28 6.55
C ARG A 50 -3.29 -9.85 7.51
N SER A 51 -2.50 -8.84 7.14
CA SER A 51 -1.49 -8.29 8.04
C SER A 51 -2.13 -7.58 9.23
N LEU A 52 -3.28 -6.96 9.02
CA LEU A 52 -3.99 -6.17 10.03
C LEU A 52 -5.03 -6.99 10.79
N ASP A 53 -5.59 -8.00 10.16
CA ASP A 53 -6.60 -8.88 10.74
C ASP A 53 -6.36 -10.31 10.26
N ARG A 54 -6.24 -11.25 11.19
CA ARG A 54 -5.93 -12.65 10.89
C ARG A 54 -6.82 -13.26 9.82
N ARG A 55 -8.10 -12.89 9.82
CA ARG A 55 -9.09 -13.43 8.88
C ARG A 55 -9.16 -12.63 7.59
N GLY A 56 -8.38 -11.56 7.47
CA GLY A 56 -8.39 -10.71 6.30
C GLY A 56 -9.64 -9.88 6.16
N ASN A 57 -10.30 -9.54 7.26
CA ASN A 57 -11.51 -8.74 7.25
C ASN A 57 -11.19 -7.29 6.93
N LYS A 58 -11.70 -6.82 5.80
CA LYS A 58 -11.44 -5.47 5.30
C LYS A 58 -11.94 -4.40 6.27
N THR A 59 -13.14 -4.55 6.79
CA THR A 59 -13.75 -3.55 7.69
C THR A 59 -12.93 -3.37 8.96
N LYS A 60 -12.52 -4.48 9.57
CA LYS A 60 -11.69 -4.44 10.78
C LYS A 60 -10.31 -3.87 10.49
N SER A 61 -9.74 -4.23 9.35
CA SER A 61 -8.44 -3.72 8.92
C SER A 61 -8.48 -2.21 8.71
N LEU A 62 -9.51 -1.69 8.03
CA LEU A 62 -9.69 -0.26 7.82
C LEU A 62 -9.84 0.49 9.13
N ALA A 63 -10.60 -0.08 10.08
CA ALA A 63 -10.76 0.53 11.41
C ALA A 63 -9.42 0.67 12.12
N ARG A 64 -8.57 -0.35 12.04
CA ARG A 64 -7.23 -0.30 12.64
C ARG A 64 -6.36 0.75 11.97
N ILE A 65 -6.36 0.81 10.63
CA ILE A 65 -5.59 1.80 9.89
C ILE A 65 -5.99 3.21 10.27
N ASN A 66 -7.29 3.48 10.36
CA ASN A 66 -7.79 4.82 10.68
C ASN A 66 -7.46 5.25 12.12
N LYS A 67 -7.20 4.30 13.01
CA LYS A 67 -6.78 4.58 14.39
C LYS A 67 -5.28 4.86 14.50
N MET A 68 -4.48 4.41 13.55
CA MET A 68 -3.04 4.62 13.57
C MET A 68 -2.67 6.01 13.08
N SER A 69 -1.58 6.59 13.61
CA SER A 69 -0.97 7.75 12.98
C SER A 69 -0.29 7.33 11.67
N VAL A 70 0.05 8.31 10.83
CA VAL A 70 0.78 8.06 9.60
C VAL A 70 2.10 7.32 9.90
N ARG A 71 2.82 7.77 10.92
CA ARG A 71 4.09 7.18 11.33
C ARG A 71 3.92 5.75 11.81
N GLN A 72 2.89 5.49 12.61
CA GLN A 72 2.58 4.13 13.10
C GLN A 72 2.23 3.19 11.96
N PHE A 73 1.43 3.66 11.00
CA PHE A 73 1.03 2.85 9.86
C PHE A 73 2.23 2.52 8.96
N TYR A 74 3.09 3.50 8.70
CA TYR A 74 4.32 3.28 7.94
C TYR A 74 5.20 2.23 8.63
N TRP A 75 5.40 2.36 9.94
CA TRP A 75 6.17 1.39 10.72
C TRP A 75 5.56 0.01 10.62
N PHE A 76 4.24 -0.09 10.74
CA PHE A 76 3.53 -1.36 10.63
C PHE A 76 3.78 -2.01 9.28
N LEU A 77 3.62 -1.25 8.19
CA LEU A 77 3.80 -1.79 6.84
C LEU A 77 5.24 -2.20 6.55
N THR A 78 6.22 -1.55 7.15
CA THR A 78 7.64 -1.85 6.92
C THR A 78 8.20 -2.90 7.88
N ASN A 79 7.47 -3.26 8.93
CA ASN A 79 7.95 -4.21 9.93
C ASN A 79 7.02 -5.39 10.18
N ARG A 80 5.72 -5.24 9.96
CA ARG A 80 4.71 -6.23 10.33
C ARG A 80 3.89 -6.79 9.17
N HIS A 81 4.04 -6.25 7.96
CA HIS A 81 3.36 -6.82 6.80
C HIS A 81 3.79 -8.28 6.64
N ILE A 82 2.85 -9.16 6.28
CA ILE A 82 3.11 -10.60 6.23
C ILE A 82 4.13 -10.99 5.16
N ARG A 83 4.34 -10.16 4.13
CA ARG A 83 5.34 -10.41 3.08
C ARG A 83 6.55 -9.53 3.28
N ARG A 84 7.71 -10.17 3.47
CA ARG A 84 8.98 -9.47 3.61
C ARG A 84 9.30 -8.61 2.39
N GLU A 85 9.06 -9.14 1.18
CA GLU A 85 9.28 -8.42 -0.06
C GLU A 85 8.50 -7.09 -0.09
N THR A 86 7.26 -7.12 0.35
CA THR A 86 6.42 -5.93 0.39
C THR A 86 6.92 -4.91 1.42
N ARG A 87 7.40 -5.37 2.57
CA ARG A 87 8.01 -4.49 3.57
C ARG A 87 9.22 -3.74 2.99
N ASP A 88 10.08 -4.47 2.29
CA ASP A 88 11.27 -3.89 1.69
C ASP A 88 10.93 -2.98 0.51
N TYR A 89 9.92 -3.36 -0.27
CA TYR A 89 9.45 -2.57 -1.39
C TYR A 89 8.97 -1.19 -0.95
N LEU A 90 8.18 -1.11 0.11
CA LEU A 90 7.69 0.17 0.62
C LEU A 90 8.85 1.06 1.10
N LYS A 91 9.82 0.50 1.80
CA LYS A 91 11.02 1.24 2.22
C LYS A 91 11.75 1.82 1.03
N LYS A 92 11.95 1.01 -0.01
CA LYS A 92 12.67 1.41 -1.21
C LYS A 92 11.95 2.55 -1.96
N VAL A 93 10.64 2.42 -2.15
CA VAL A 93 9.85 3.42 -2.87
C VAL A 93 9.80 4.74 -2.08
N SER A 94 9.53 4.70 -0.79
CA SER A 94 9.46 5.91 0.02
C SER A 94 10.82 6.62 0.13
N SER A 95 11.91 5.88 0.17
CA SER A 95 13.26 6.45 0.15
C SER A 95 13.51 7.22 -1.16
N LYS A 96 13.09 6.66 -2.29
CA LYS A 96 13.23 7.33 -3.59
C LYS A 96 12.36 8.59 -3.68
N GLN A 97 11.13 8.54 -3.18
CA GLN A 97 10.25 9.70 -3.15
C GLN A 97 10.88 10.85 -2.36
N GLN A 98 11.46 10.54 -1.22
CA GLN A 98 12.12 11.54 -0.39
C GLN A 98 13.31 12.18 -1.09
N LYS A 99 14.08 11.41 -1.86
CA LYS A 99 15.17 11.94 -2.68
C LYS A 99 14.69 12.98 -3.68
N TYR A 100 13.57 12.71 -4.35
CA TYR A 100 13.04 13.64 -5.35
C TYR A 100 12.46 14.90 -4.71
N ILE A 101 11.87 14.79 -3.55
CA ILE A 101 11.29 15.92 -2.83
C ILE A 101 12.39 16.86 -2.32
N ASN A 102 13.53 16.34 -1.93
CA ASN A 102 14.64 17.13 -1.37
C ASN A 102 15.54 17.75 -2.42
N LEU A 103 15.27 17.50 -3.69
CA LEU A 103 15.97 18.16 -4.78
C LEU A 103 15.33 19.49 -5.12
#